data_cb5831fb1546e7e50353a437a534de59
#
_entry.id   cb5831fb1546e7e50353a437a534de59
#
_cell.length_a   1.000
_cell.length_b   1.000
_cell.length_c   1.000
_cell.angle_alpha   90.00
_cell.angle_beta   90.00
_cell.angle_gamma   90.00
#
_symmetry.space_group_name_H-M   'P 1'
#
loop_
_entity.id
_entity.type
_entity.pdbx_description
1 polymer ?
#
loop_
_entity_poly.entity_id
_entity_poly.type
_entity_poly.pdbx_seq_one_letter_code
_entity_poly.pdbx_strand_id
1 'polypeptide(L)'
;MNLNATMTALFGNPVIAKGKGFEVKQSDLDEAMTGIKSAAAMRNQVIPPTQLKTLESQMLDRLIQVQLLLQKATDADKAAGKKTADTQMKTLLERAGSQEALNRQFTALGMSMSQLRTRLEQEGTAQAALVRELNVTVTDDEAKKFYDDHPSDFEQPEMVRIAQIFLSIHDPVTGAELSDTEMAAKKKEMQDILKRARSGENFSNLVEQYSEDVGSKNKGGVYQIARGQTLPEFEAAAFALNTNQISDVITTSSGYHLIKLLAKMPAKKLDYATVASDLKQALIQQKAGKLAPAYLAGLKKNGGVEILDPDLKALESQSEAGANAPAAVDGK
;
A
#
# COMPACT_ATOMS: atom_id res chain seq x y z
N MET A 1 -14.81 -23.05 -8.14
CA MET A 1 -15.33 -23.58 -6.85
C MET A 1 -14.45 -23.03 -5.74
N ASN A 2 -15.04 -22.46 -4.71
CA ASN A 2 -14.30 -21.89 -3.57
C ASN A 2 -13.86 -23.05 -2.66
N LEU A 3 -12.55 -23.33 -2.62
CA LEU A 3 -12.00 -24.46 -1.85
C LEU A 3 -12.38 -24.38 -0.36
N ASN A 4 -12.41 -23.19 0.21
CA ASN A 4 -12.79 -22.94 1.60
C ASN A 4 -14.26 -23.31 1.86
N ALA A 5 -15.19 -22.95 0.96
CA ALA A 5 -16.59 -23.32 1.10
C ALA A 5 -16.80 -24.84 1.04
N THR A 6 -16.01 -25.53 0.21
CA THR A 6 -16.05 -27.00 0.11
C THR A 6 -15.47 -27.68 1.36
N MET A 7 -14.36 -27.17 1.91
CA MET A 7 -13.76 -27.67 3.14
C MET A 7 -14.68 -27.44 4.34
N THR A 8 -15.28 -26.25 4.47
CA THR A 8 -16.25 -25.93 5.53
C THR A 8 -17.49 -26.84 5.46
N ALA A 9 -17.96 -27.18 4.25
CA ALA A 9 -19.11 -28.10 4.08
C ALA A 9 -18.76 -29.55 4.46
N LEU A 10 -17.51 -29.99 4.30
CA LEU A 10 -17.05 -31.34 4.59
C LEU A 10 -16.61 -31.54 6.05
N PHE A 11 -15.99 -30.54 6.67
CA PHE A 11 -15.37 -30.65 7.99
C PHE A 11 -16.05 -29.78 9.06
N GLY A 12 -17.13 -29.07 8.72
CA GLY A 12 -17.78 -28.09 9.58
C GLY A 12 -17.03 -26.76 9.65
N ASN A 13 -17.59 -25.80 10.42
CA ASN A 13 -16.99 -24.49 10.66
C ASN A 13 -16.73 -24.34 12.17
N PRO A 14 -15.63 -24.92 12.69
CA PRO A 14 -15.36 -24.93 14.12
C PRO A 14 -15.15 -23.52 14.66
N VAL A 15 -15.54 -23.33 15.91
CA VAL A 15 -15.16 -22.14 16.69
C VAL A 15 -13.70 -22.31 17.12
N ILE A 16 -12.85 -21.40 16.68
CA ILE A 16 -11.39 -21.42 16.95
C ILE A 16 -11.00 -20.50 18.10
N ALA A 17 -11.83 -19.50 18.40
CA ALA A 17 -11.72 -18.69 19.61
C ALA A 17 -13.09 -18.22 20.08
N LYS A 18 -13.24 -17.98 21.38
CA LYS A 18 -14.46 -17.42 21.96
C LYS A 18 -14.13 -16.44 23.08
N GLY A 19 -15.05 -15.57 23.38
CA GLY A 19 -15.04 -14.65 24.50
C GLY A 19 -16.46 -14.36 24.97
N LYS A 20 -16.59 -13.50 25.98
CA LYS A 20 -17.91 -13.07 26.45
C LYS A 20 -18.66 -12.36 25.32
N GLY A 21 -19.71 -13.02 24.75
CA GLY A 21 -20.60 -12.44 23.76
C GLY A 21 -20.10 -12.47 22.31
N PHE A 22 -19.04 -13.22 22.01
CA PHE A 22 -18.59 -13.45 20.62
C PHE A 22 -17.89 -14.79 20.43
N GLU A 23 -17.88 -15.24 19.19
CA GLU A 23 -17.13 -16.39 18.70
C GLU A 23 -16.38 -15.99 17.42
N VAL A 24 -15.21 -16.56 17.22
CA VAL A 24 -14.46 -16.51 15.96
C VAL A 24 -14.38 -17.91 15.40
N LYS A 25 -14.81 -18.08 14.15
CA LYS A 25 -14.84 -19.37 13.46
C LYS A 25 -13.67 -19.50 12.50
N GLN A 26 -13.38 -20.73 12.11
CA GLN A 26 -12.35 -21.01 11.11
C GLN A 26 -12.57 -20.24 9.82
N SER A 27 -13.83 -20.14 9.36
CA SER A 27 -14.17 -19.37 8.15
C SER A 27 -13.76 -17.90 8.24
N ASP A 28 -13.86 -17.29 9.43
CA ASP A 28 -13.52 -15.87 9.62
C ASP A 28 -12.00 -15.66 9.46
N LEU A 29 -11.22 -16.61 9.99
CA LEU A 29 -9.77 -16.62 9.83
C LEU A 29 -9.36 -16.88 8.38
N ASP A 30 -9.97 -17.87 7.72
CA ASP A 30 -9.71 -18.22 6.33
C ASP A 30 -10.02 -17.05 5.38
N GLU A 31 -11.14 -16.36 5.61
CA GLU A 31 -11.50 -15.16 4.86
C GLU A 31 -10.48 -14.04 5.09
N ALA A 32 -10.06 -13.81 6.33
CA ALA A 32 -9.07 -12.81 6.66
C ALA A 32 -7.69 -13.10 6.05
N MET A 33 -7.31 -14.36 5.96
CA MET A 33 -6.04 -14.82 5.38
C MET A 33 -6.04 -14.84 3.84
N THR A 34 -7.21 -14.81 3.20
CA THR A 34 -7.33 -14.95 1.74
C THR A 34 -6.52 -13.89 0.98
N GLY A 35 -6.57 -12.63 1.42
CA GLY A 35 -5.81 -11.54 0.80
C GLY A 35 -4.29 -11.77 0.85
N ILE A 36 -3.78 -12.27 1.97
CA ILE A 36 -2.35 -12.55 2.18
C ILE A 36 -1.91 -13.71 1.28
N LYS A 37 -2.68 -14.81 1.30
CA LYS A 37 -2.40 -16.01 0.47
C LYS A 37 -2.44 -15.67 -1.03
N SER A 38 -3.41 -14.87 -1.47
CA SER A 38 -3.53 -14.44 -2.87
C SER A 38 -2.40 -13.50 -3.30
N ALA A 39 -2.01 -12.55 -2.45
CA ALA A 39 -0.89 -11.66 -2.76
C ALA A 39 0.44 -12.41 -2.89
N ALA A 40 0.68 -13.43 -2.07
CA ALA A 40 1.84 -14.31 -2.19
C ALA A 40 1.80 -15.12 -3.49
N ALA A 41 0.64 -15.71 -3.82
CA ALA A 41 0.44 -16.48 -5.06
C ALA A 41 0.67 -15.63 -6.32
N MET A 42 0.20 -14.39 -6.35
CA MET A 42 0.44 -13.46 -7.47
C MET A 42 1.93 -13.14 -7.69
N ARG A 43 2.75 -13.26 -6.63
CA ARG A 43 4.20 -13.03 -6.69
C ARG A 43 4.99 -14.33 -6.86
N ASN A 44 4.32 -15.45 -7.12
CA ASN A 44 4.91 -16.80 -7.13
C ASN A 44 5.71 -17.13 -5.85
N GLN A 45 5.29 -16.56 -4.71
CA GLN A 45 5.92 -16.80 -3.42
C GLN A 45 5.14 -17.86 -2.64
N VAL A 46 5.86 -18.85 -2.15
CA VAL A 46 5.34 -19.87 -1.23
C VAL A 46 5.59 -19.38 0.20
N ILE A 47 4.51 -19.20 0.98
CA ILE A 47 4.64 -18.86 2.41
C ILE A 47 5.04 -20.15 3.14
N PRO A 48 6.19 -20.18 3.85
CA PRO A 48 6.57 -21.35 4.64
C PRO A 48 5.52 -21.69 5.70
N PRO A 49 5.28 -22.99 6.01
CA PRO A 49 4.24 -23.39 6.96
C PRO A 49 4.36 -22.74 8.33
N THR A 50 5.58 -22.55 8.83
CA THR A 50 5.84 -21.88 10.12
C THR A 50 5.43 -20.40 10.07
N GLN A 51 5.77 -19.71 9.00
CA GLN A 51 5.39 -18.31 8.78
C GLN A 51 3.86 -18.18 8.60
N LEU A 52 3.24 -19.13 7.88
CA LEU A 52 1.79 -19.14 7.69
C LEU A 52 1.06 -19.23 9.04
N LYS A 53 1.48 -20.14 9.94
CA LYS A 53 0.90 -20.26 11.28
C LYS A 53 1.07 -19.00 12.13
N THR A 54 2.22 -18.36 12.04
CA THR A 54 2.45 -17.07 12.72
C THR A 54 1.48 -15.99 12.20
N LEU A 55 1.28 -15.90 10.89
CA LEU A 55 0.32 -14.98 10.29
C LEU A 55 -1.12 -15.30 10.69
N GLU A 56 -1.48 -16.58 10.75
CA GLU A 56 -2.80 -17.04 11.21
C GLU A 56 -3.04 -16.64 12.67
N SER A 57 -2.05 -16.83 13.55
CA SER A 57 -2.14 -16.40 14.95
C SER A 57 -2.30 -14.89 15.10
N GLN A 58 -1.53 -14.09 14.36
CA GLN A 58 -1.65 -12.63 14.36
C GLN A 58 -3.02 -12.18 13.83
N MET A 59 -3.52 -12.83 12.78
CA MET A 59 -4.83 -12.51 12.23
C MET A 59 -5.96 -12.89 13.16
N LEU A 60 -5.88 -14.05 13.84
CA LEU A 60 -6.84 -14.44 14.86
C LEU A 60 -6.87 -13.43 16.00
N ASP A 61 -5.69 -12.99 16.47
CA ASP A 61 -5.59 -11.97 17.52
C ASP A 61 -6.28 -10.66 17.08
N ARG A 62 -6.06 -10.24 15.85
CA ARG A 62 -6.75 -9.06 15.29
C ARG A 62 -8.27 -9.23 15.23
N LEU A 63 -8.77 -10.38 14.79
CA LEU A 63 -10.22 -10.68 14.78
C LEU A 63 -10.82 -10.61 16.18
N ILE A 64 -10.14 -11.20 17.17
CA ILE A 64 -10.55 -11.14 18.59
C ILE A 64 -10.60 -9.69 19.08
N GLN A 65 -9.56 -8.90 18.80
CA GLN A 65 -9.49 -7.49 19.18
C GLN A 65 -10.63 -6.67 18.59
N VAL A 66 -10.94 -6.88 17.29
CA VAL A 66 -12.07 -6.23 16.65
C VAL A 66 -13.37 -6.59 17.35
N GLN A 67 -13.64 -7.87 17.64
CA GLN A 67 -14.86 -8.30 18.34
C GLN A 67 -14.99 -7.67 19.73
N LEU A 68 -13.91 -7.62 20.50
CA LEU A 68 -13.89 -7.00 21.83
C LEU A 68 -14.18 -5.49 21.76
N LEU A 69 -13.64 -4.79 20.77
CA LEU A 69 -13.85 -3.36 20.56
C LEU A 69 -15.27 -3.07 20.06
N LEU A 70 -15.83 -3.92 19.19
CA LEU A 70 -17.20 -3.78 18.73
C LEU A 70 -18.22 -3.86 19.87
N GLN A 71 -17.95 -4.65 20.91
CA GLN A 71 -18.80 -4.70 22.11
C GLN A 71 -18.76 -3.40 22.93
N LYS A 72 -17.68 -2.62 22.79
CA LYS A 72 -17.53 -1.32 23.43
C LYS A 72 -18.05 -0.16 22.56
N ALA A 73 -18.35 -0.43 21.29
CA ALA A 73 -18.68 0.58 20.32
C ALA A 73 -20.01 1.27 20.63
N THR A 74 -19.98 2.58 20.61
CA THR A 74 -21.15 3.46 20.66
C THR A 74 -21.74 3.69 19.26
N ASP A 75 -22.92 4.30 19.18
CA ASP A 75 -23.50 4.63 17.89
C ASP A 75 -22.67 5.69 17.13
N ALA A 76 -21.96 6.56 17.86
CA ALA A 76 -20.99 7.49 17.25
C ALA A 76 -19.81 6.74 16.61
N ASP A 77 -19.28 5.70 17.27
CA ASP A 77 -18.21 4.86 16.73
C ASP A 77 -18.67 4.13 15.48
N LYS A 78 -19.90 3.60 15.48
CA LYS A 78 -20.50 2.93 14.30
C LYS A 78 -20.66 3.92 13.13
N ALA A 79 -21.12 5.13 13.40
CA ALA A 79 -21.22 6.17 12.37
C ALA A 79 -19.86 6.55 11.79
N ALA A 80 -18.84 6.67 12.64
CA ALA A 80 -17.46 6.90 12.22
C ALA A 80 -16.91 5.72 11.38
N GLY A 81 -17.19 4.49 11.80
CA GLY A 81 -16.81 3.28 11.06
C GLY A 81 -17.43 3.23 9.65
N LYS A 82 -18.72 3.53 9.53
CA LYS A 82 -19.40 3.63 8.24
C LYS A 82 -18.77 4.68 7.34
N LYS A 83 -18.48 5.89 7.87
CA LYS A 83 -17.81 6.96 7.11
C LYS A 83 -16.41 6.52 6.63
N THR A 84 -15.65 5.83 7.46
CA THR A 84 -14.34 5.27 7.11
C THR A 84 -14.47 4.25 5.99
N ALA A 85 -15.43 3.32 6.10
CA ALA A 85 -15.70 2.32 5.07
C ALA A 85 -16.10 2.97 3.73
N ASP A 86 -16.97 3.99 3.74
CA ASP A 86 -17.37 4.72 2.54
C ASP A 86 -16.15 5.37 1.85
N THR A 87 -15.25 5.98 2.63
CA THR A 87 -14.02 6.58 2.12
C THR A 87 -13.08 5.54 1.52
N GLN A 88 -12.88 4.41 2.20
CA GLN A 88 -12.03 3.33 1.72
C GLN A 88 -12.62 2.67 0.47
N MET A 89 -13.92 2.43 0.42
CA MET A 89 -14.61 1.91 -0.77
C MET A 89 -14.44 2.84 -1.98
N LYS A 90 -14.56 4.16 -1.77
CA LYS A 90 -14.32 5.15 -2.83
C LYS A 90 -12.88 5.07 -3.34
N THR A 91 -11.90 5.02 -2.46
CA THR A 91 -10.48 4.89 -2.83
C THR A 91 -10.20 3.59 -3.61
N LEU A 92 -10.80 2.47 -3.18
CA LEU A 92 -10.67 1.19 -3.89
C LEU A 92 -11.29 1.26 -5.29
N LEU A 93 -12.46 1.91 -5.42
CA LEU A 93 -13.11 2.10 -6.71
C LEU A 93 -12.28 2.98 -7.67
N GLU A 94 -11.71 4.07 -7.18
CA GLU A 94 -10.85 4.95 -7.95
C GLU A 94 -9.60 4.20 -8.47
N ARG A 95 -8.99 3.35 -7.62
CA ARG A 95 -7.84 2.51 -8.01
C ARG A 95 -8.19 1.43 -9.02
N ALA A 96 -9.36 0.81 -8.88
CA ALA A 96 -9.83 -0.24 -9.79
C ALA A 96 -10.31 0.31 -11.14
N GLY A 97 -10.65 1.60 -11.22
CA GLY A 97 -11.13 2.29 -12.41
C GLY A 97 -12.61 2.06 -12.74
N SER A 98 -13.23 0.96 -12.28
CA SER A 98 -14.66 0.71 -12.40
C SER A 98 -15.20 -0.24 -11.32
N GLN A 99 -16.52 -0.21 -11.08
CA GLN A 99 -17.20 -1.09 -10.14
C GLN A 99 -17.07 -2.57 -10.57
N GLU A 100 -17.13 -2.84 -11.87
CA GLU A 100 -16.99 -4.19 -12.42
C GLU A 100 -15.58 -4.74 -12.22
N ALA A 101 -14.54 -3.90 -12.38
CA ALA A 101 -13.16 -4.29 -12.13
C ALA A 101 -12.95 -4.59 -10.64
N LEU A 102 -13.47 -3.74 -9.75
CA LEU A 102 -13.43 -3.95 -8.32
C LEU A 102 -14.14 -5.25 -7.91
N ASN A 103 -15.36 -5.49 -8.43
CA ASN A 103 -16.11 -6.71 -8.19
C ASN A 103 -15.34 -7.95 -8.63
N ARG A 104 -14.76 -7.94 -9.85
CA ARG A 104 -13.96 -9.09 -10.35
C ARG A 104 -12.76 -9.36 -9.44
N GLN A 105 -12.07 -8.31 -9.01
CA GLN A 105 -10.91 -8.45 -8.13
C GLN A 105 -11.27 -9.14 -6.81
N PHE A 106 -12.32 -8.69 -6.12
CA PHE A 106 -12.71 -9.26 -4.83
C PHE A 106 -13.41 -10.62 -4.98
N THR A 107 -14.19 -10.84 -6.04
CA THR A 107 -14.76 -12.16 -6.34
C THR A 107 -13.67 -13.20 -6.59
N ALA A 108 -12.59 -12.84 -7.27
CA ALA A 108 -11.42 -13.72 -7.47
C ALA A 108 -10.74 -14.08 -6.14
N LEU A 109 -10.85 -13.21 -5.13
CA LEU A 109 -10.41 -13.46 -3.75
C LEU A 109 -11.45 -14.17 -2.90
N GLY A 110 -12.59 -14.60 -3.46
CA GLY A 110 -13.66 -15.27 -2.74
C GLY A 110 -14.50 -14.37 -1.83
N MET A 111 -14.41 -13.04 -1.98
CA MET A 111 -15.10 -12.06 -1.16
C MET A 111 -16.14 -11.29 -1.98
N SER A 112 -17.35 -11.15 -1.46
CA SER A 112 -18.38 -10.28 -2.03
C SER A 112 -18.17 -8.82 -1.62
N MET A 113 -18.73 -7.89 -2.38
CA MET A 113 -18.68 -6.47 -2.05
C MET A 113 -19.38 -6.12 -0.74
N SER A 114 -20.44 -6.88 -0.38
CA SER A 114 -21.12 -6.71 0.91
C SER A 114 -20.24 -7.16 2.07
N GLN A 115 -19.56 -8.28 1.96
CA GLN A 115 -18.60 -8.75 2.97
C GLN A 115 -17.44 -7.77 3.15
N LEU A 116 -16.87 -7.30 2.03
CA LEU A 116 -15.83 -6.26 2.08
C LEU A 116 -16.32 -5.03 2.84
N ARG A 117 -17.50 -4.51 2.49
CA ARG A 117 -18.07 -3.34 3.14
C ARG A 117 -18.29 -3.57 4.64
N THR A 118 -18.92 -4.68 5.01
CA THR A 118 -19.17 -5.03 6.41
C THR A 118 -17.85 -5.09 7.20
N ARG A 119 -16.81 -5.70 6.63
CA ARG A 119 -15.50 -5.78 7.26
C ARG A 119 -14.89 -4.40 7.47
N LEU A 120 -14.91 -3.53 6.46
CA LEU A 120 -14.40 -2.17 6.56
C LEU A 120 -15.17 -1.35 7.61
N GLU A 121 -16.50 -1.53 7.70
CA GLU A 121 -17.33 -0.88 8.73
C GLU A 121 -16.98 -1.38 10.13
N GLN A 122 -16.78 -2.68 10.32
CA GLN A 122 -16.38 -3.27 11.60
C GLN A 122 -14.98 -2.81 12.03
N GLU A 123 -14.01 -2.84 11.14
CA GLU A 123 -12.64 -2.37 11.40
C GLU A 123 -12.63 -0.86 11.74
N GLY A 124 -13.36 -0.06 10.97
CA GLY A 124 -13.47 1.38 11.22
C GLY A 124 -14.18 1.69 12.55
N THR A 125 -15.22 0.92 12.89
CA THR A 125 -15.94 1.04 14.17
C THR A 125 -15.03 0.65 15.34
N ALA A 126 -14.32 -0.47 15.23
CA ALA A 126 -13.38 -0.92 16.27
C ALA A 126 -12.26 0.12 16.48
N GLN A 127 -11.73 0.71 15.41
CA GLN A 127 -10.72 1.75 15.49
C GLN A 127 -11.25 3.02 16.19
N ALA A 128 -12.47 3.46 15.86
CA ALA A 128 -13.10 4.59 16.53
C ALA A 128 -13.32 4.34 18.03
N ALA A 129 -13.84 3.15 18.36
CA ALA A 129 -14.01 2.72 19.75
C ALA A 129 -12.68 2.68 20.50
N LEU A 130 -11.60 2.17 19.88
CA LEU A 130 -10.27 2.13 20.49
C LEU A 130 -9.76 3.54 20.84
N VAL A 131 -9.82 4.47 19.86
CA VAL A 131 -9.37 5.85 20.06
C VAL A 131 -10.14 6.53 21.20
N ARG A 132 -11.46 6.34 21.24
CA ARG A 132 -12.31 6.88 22.31
C ARG A 132 -11.99 6.26 23.68
N GLU A 133 -11.86 4.94 23.76
CA GLU A 133 -11.54 4.24 25.01
C GLU A 133 -10.16 4.62 25.55
N LEU A 134 -9.20 4.87 24.66
CA LEU A 134 -7.87 5.35 25.04
C LEU A 134 -7.87 6.84 25.41
N ASN A 135 -8.99 7.54 25.20
CA ASN A 135 -9.12 9.00 25.41
C ASN A 135 -8.01 9.81 24.71
N VAL A 136 -7.62 9.38 23.51
CA VAL A 136 -6.53 10.02 22.75
C VAL A 136 -7.07 11.27 22.06
N THR A 137 -6.44 12.39 22.35
CA THR A 137 -6.70 13.66 21.68
C THR A 137 -5.40 14.29 21.19
N VAL A 138 -5.50 15.15 20.20
CA VAL A 138 -4.40 15.99 19.70
C VAL A 138 -4.95 17.42 19.57
N THR A 139 -4.33 18.35 20.29
CA THR A 139 -4.69 19.78 20.21
C THR A 139 -4.16 20.42 18.93
N ASP A 140 -4.67 21.60 18.59
CA ASP A 140 -4.15 22.39 17.48
C ASP A 140 -2.68 22.77 17.69
N ASP A 141 -2.30 23.10 18.92
CA ASP A 141 -0.93 23.46 19.27
C ASP A 141 0.04 22.27 19.12
N GLU A 142 -0.38 21.06 19.52
CA GLU A 142 0.44 19.86 19.32
C GLU A 142 0.64 19.54 17.83
N ALA A 143 -0.42 19.66 17.02
CA ALA A 143 -0.33 19.44 15.59
C ALA A 143 0.52 20.52 14.90
N LYS A 144 0.34 21.78 15.30
CA LYS A 144 1.15 22.89 14.78
C LYS A 144 2.62 22.74 15.15
N LYS A 145 2.90 22.37 16.40
CA LYS A 145 4.27 22.10 16.85
C LYS A 145 4.91 20.97 16.04
N PHE A 146 4.20 19.87 15.81
CA PHE A 146 4.71 18.77 14.98
C PHE A 146 5.06 19.24 13.56
N TYR A 147 4.16 20.01 12.94
CA TYR A 147 4.37 20.58 11.61
C TYR A 147 5.61 21.49 11.57
N ASP A 148 5.84 22.31 12.59
CA ASP A 148 6.98 23.22 12.65
C ASP A 148 8.31 22.49 12.94
N ASP A 149 8.25 21.43 13.75
CA ASP A 149 9.42 20.62 14.11
C ASP A 149 9.86 19.66 12.97
N HIS A 150 8.95 19.35 12.00
CA HIS A 150 9.20 18.38 10.91
C HIS A 150 8.94 18.99 9.53
N PRO A 151 9.63 20.08 9.15
CA PRO A 151 9.34 20.80 7.91
C PRO A 151 9.50 19.93 6.66
N SER A 152 10.45 19.00 6.63
CA SER A 152 10.71 18.10 5.51
C SER A 152 9.51 17.19 5.17
N ASP A 153 8.70 16.83 6.17
CA ASP A 153 7.55 15.95 5.97
C ASP A 153 6.40 16.65 5.24
N PHE A 154 6.45 17.98 5.18
CA PHE A 154 5.45 18.85 4.58
C PHE A 154 5.96 19.58 3.33
N GLU A 155 7.11 19.17 2.80
CA GLU A 155 7.64 19.67 1.55
C GLU A 155 7.35 18.70 0.41
N GLN A 156 6.63 19.19 -0.59
CA GLN A 156 6.55 18.50 -1.87
C GLN A 156 7.85 18.81 -2.64
N PRO A 157 8.61 17.78 -3.04
CA PRO A 157 9.82 18.01 -3.81
C PRO A 157 9.49 18.64 -5.16
N GLU A 158 10.50 19.27 -5.77
CA GLU A 158 10.40 19.67 -7.16
C GLU A 158 10.13 18.44 -8.03
N MET A 159 9.12 18.54 -8.90
CA MET A 159 8.73 17.49 -9.80
C MET A 159 8.67 18.00 -11.23
N VAL A 160 8.86 17.09 -12.18
CA VAL A 160 8.67 17.38 -13.60
C VAL A 160 7.70 16.36 -14.20
N ARG A 161 6.84 16.86 -15.08
CA ARG A 161 6.01 16.01 -15.93
C ARG A 161 6.65 15.97 -17.31
N ILE A 162 6.98 14.79 -17.77
CA ILE A 162 7.68 14.56 -19.03
C ILE A 162 6.90 13.58 -19.92
N ALA A 163 7.22 13.56 -21.20
CA ALA A 163 6.98 12.43 -22.07
C ALA A 163 8.34 11.86 -22.51
N GLN A 164 8.48 10.53 -22.57
CA GLN A 164 9.72 9.88 -23.03
C GLN A 164 9.50 8.94 -24.20
N ILE A 165 10.54 8.82 -25.03
CA ILE A 165 10.77 7.69 -25.92
C ILE A 165 11.96 6.95 -25.37
N PHE A 166 11.85 5.62 -25.24
CA PHE A 166 12.88 4.75 -24.70
C PHE A 166 13.22 3.64 -25.71
N LEU A 167 14.50 3.41 -25.93
CA LEU A 167 15.02 2.24 -26.67
C LEU A 167 15.96 1.49 -25.77
N SER A 168 15.65 0.23 -25.47
CA SER A 168 16.43 -0.65 -24.59
C SER A 168 17.74 -1.06 -25.26
N ILE A 169 18.80 -1.20 -24.46
CA ILE A 169 20.04 -1.86 -24.86
C ILE A 169 20.11 -3.31 -24.40
N HIS A 170 18.98 -3.86 -23.93
CA HIS A 170 18.88 -5.25 -23.50
C HIS A 170 17.85 -5.99 -24.37
N ASP A 171 18.15 -7.24 -24.67
CA ASP A 171 17.22 -8.13 -25.37
C ASP A 171 15.97 -8.37 -24.49
N PRO A 172 14.76 -8.20 -25.05
CA PRO A 172 13.52 -8.28 -24.26
C PRO A 172 13.17 -9.69 -23.77
N VAL A 173 13.78 -10.73 -24.34
CA VAL A 173 13.51 -12.14 -23.99
C VAL A 173 14.53 -12.69 -23.02
N THR A 174 15.82 -12.44 -23.29
CA THR A 174 16.92 -12.99 -22.50
C THR A 174 17.42 -12.05 -21.41
N GLY A 175 17.11 -10.73 -21.51
CA GLY A 175 17.64 -9.70 -20.63
C GLY A 175 19.14 -9.41 -20.85
N ALA A 176 19.81 -10.08 -21.80
CA ALA A 176 21.20 -9.86 -22.10
C ALA A 176 21.43 -8.51 -22.78
N GLU A 177 22.59 -7.91 -22.53
CA GLU A 177 22.99 -6.68 -23.22
C GLU A 177 23.18 -6.95 -24.72
N LEU A 178 22.71 -6.02 -25.55
CA LEU A 178 22.86 -6.08 -27.01
C LEU A 178 24.33 -5.93 -27.42
N SER A 179 24.67 -6.42 -28.60
CA SER A 179 26.01 -6.23 -29.18
C SER A 179 26.29 -4.74 -29.47
N ASP A 180 27.55 -4.35 -29.52
CA ASP A 180 27.97 -2.97 -29.84
C ASP A 180 27.36 -2.48 -31.16
N THR A 181 27.22 -3.36 -32.14
CA THR A 181 26.61 -3.03 -33.45
C THR A 181 25.13 -2.71 -33.30
N GLU A 182 24.40 -3.50 -32.51
CA GLU A 182 22.98 -3.28 -32.26
C GLU A 182 22.74 -2.02 -31.43
N MET A 183 23.56 -1.80 -30.40
CA MET A 183 23.53 -0.57 -29.59
C MET A 183 23.79 0.66 -30.45
N ALA A 184 24.77 0.62 -31.35
CA ALA A 184 25.05 1.71 -32.30
C ALA A 184 23.86 1.97 -33.24
N ALA A 185 23.19 0.92 -33.72
CA ALA A 185 21.98 1.05 -34.55
C ALA A 185 20.85 1.69 -33.77
N LYS A 186 20.57 1.26 -32.54
CA LYS A 186 19.57 1.86 -31.64
C LYS A 186 19.85 3.32 -31.33
N LYS A 187 21.12 3.67 -31.10
CA LYS A 187 21.54 5.05 -30.89
C LYS A 187 21.30 5.94 -32.11
N LYS A 188 21.61 5.41 -33.29
CA LYS A 188 21.33 6.12 -34.55
C LYS A 188 19.82 6.30 -34.76
N GLU A 189 19.03 5.26 -34.51
CA GLU A 189 17.56 5.36 -34.55
C GLU A 189 17.04 6.47 -33.64
N MET A 190 17.50 6.50 -32.36
CA MET A 190 17.11 7.56 -31.42
C MET A 190 17.51 8.95 -31.90
N GLN A 191 18.68 9.10 -32.57
CA GLN A 191 19.11 10.37 -33.17
C GLN A 191 18.19 10.80 -34.33
N ASP A 192 17.72 9.85 -35.14
CA ASP A 192 16.81 10.15 -36.24
C ASP A 192 15.40 10.50 -35.71
N ILE A 193 14.93 9.84 -34.65
CA ILE A 193 13.71 10.23 -33.91
C ILE A 193 13.86 11.65 -33.35
N LEU A 194 14.99 12.00 -32.75
CA LEU A 194 15.28 13.35 -32.24
C LEU A 194 15.14 14.41 -33.34
N LYS A 195 15.70 14.17 -34.53
CA LYS A 195 15.57 15.12 -35.67
C LYS A 195 14.10 15.33 -36.04
N ARG A 196 13.31 14.26 -36.12
CA ARG A 196 11.87 14.33 -36.42
C ARG A 196 11.10 15.07 -35.34
N ALA A 197 11.38 14.77 -34.07
CA ALA A 197 10.75 15.45 -32.95
C ALA A 197 11.06 16.96 -32.94
N ARG A 198 12.30 17.35 -33.23
CA ARG A 198 12.71 18.76 -33.31
C ARG A 198 12.20 19.47 -34.56
N SER A 199 11.88 18.75 -35.64
CA SER A 199 11.23 19.32 -36.83
C SER A 199 9.73 19.54 -36.63
N GLY A 200 9.16 19.23 -35.45
CA GLY A 200 7.77 19.52 -35.11
C GLY A 200 6.81 18.35 -35.27
N GLU A 201 7.31 17.16 -35.53
CA GLU A 201 6.47 15.95 -35.52
C GLU A 201 5.87 15.69 -34.15
N ASN A 202 4.66 15.18 -34.10
CA ASN A 202 3.95 14.96 -32.84
C ASN A 202 4.69 13.95 -31.97
N PHE A 203 5.15 14.37 -30.80
CA PHE A 203 5.96 13.56 -29.91
C PHE A 203 5.22 12.32 -29.41
N SER A 204 3.90 12.41 -29.15
CA SER A 204 3.09 11.27 -28.72
C SER A 204 2.97 10.18 -29.79
N ASN A 205 2.89 10.59 -31.09
CA ASN A 205 2.90 9.64 -32.19
C ASN A 205 4.26 8.94 -32.33
N LEU A 206 5.37 9.66 -32.11
CA LEU A 206 6.71 9.07 -32.07
C LEU A 206 6.86 8.10 -30.88
N VAL A 207 6.30 8.42 -29.72
CA VAL A 207 6.25 7.49 -28.57
C VAL A 207 5.53 6.20 -28.95
N GLU A 208 4.33 6.32 -29.50
CA GLU A 208 3.50 5.16 -29.90
C GLU A 208 4.21 4.30 -30.94
N GLN A 209 4.91 4.91 -31.89
CA GLN A 209 5.59 4.21 -32.96
C GLN A 209 6.88 3.54 -32.50
N TYR A 210 7.72 4.23 -31.73
CA TYR A 210 9.10 3.82 -31.48
C TYR A 210 9.41 3.39 -30.05
N SER A 211 8.68 3.90 -29.04
CA SER A 211 9.07 3.62 -27.66
C SER A 211 8.94 2.14 -27.32
N GLU A 212 9.94 1.59 -26.66
CA GLU A 212 9.95 0.23 -26.11
C GLU A 212 9.52 0.20 -24.64
N ASP A 213 9.18 1.36 -24.06
CA ASP A 213 8.66 1.46 -22.70
C ASP A 213 7.19 1.02 -22.64
N VAL A 214 6.97 -0.24 -22.31
CA VAL A 214 5.63 -0.86 -22.22
C VAL A 214 4.75 -0.17 -21.17
N GLY A 215 5.36 0.40 -20.12
CA GLY A 215 4.64 1.01 -19.00
C GLY A 215 3.95 2.33 -19.35
N SER A 216 4.54 3.10 -20.27
CA SER A 216 4.05 4.43 -20.61
C SER A 216 3.69 4.63 -22.11
N LYS A 217 4.14 3.76 -23.00
CA LYS A 217 3.92 3.87 -24.44
C LYS A 217 2.47 4.18 -24.80
N ASN A 218 1.51 3.41 -24.26
CA ASN A 218 0.08 3.56 -24.51
C ASN A 218 -0.55 4.80 -23.82
N LYS A 219 0.25 5.55 -23.06
CA LYS A 219 -0.13 6.80 -22.38
C LYS A 219 0.68 7.99 -22.90
N GLY A 220 1.22 7.88 -24.12
CA GLY A 220 2.04 8.92 -24.73
C GLY A 220 3.40 9.12 -24.07
N GLY A 221 3.93 8.09 -23.38
CA GLY A 221 5.23 8.14 -22.72
C GLY A 221 5.26 9.00 -21.45
N VAL A 222 4.11 9.37 -20.89
CA VAL A 222 4.01 10.38 -19.82
C VAL A 222 4.37 9.80 -18.45
N TYR A 223 5.31 10.51 -17.77
CA TYR A 223 5.71 10.29 -16.38
C TYR A 223 5.71 11.58 -15.59
N GLN A 224 5.52 11.42 -14.30
CA GLN A 224 5.73 12.47 -13.30
C GLN A 224 6.82 11.97 -12.36
N ILE A 225 7.91 12.69 -12.26
CA ILE A 225 9.10 12.31 -11.49
C ILE A 225 9.53 13.43 -10.55
N ALA A 226 9.88 13.04 -9.32
CA ALA A 226 10.53 13.90 -8.36
C ALA A 226 12.06 13.69 -8.41
N ARG A 227 12.80 14.62 -7.83
CA ARG A 227 14.26 14.45 -7.68
C ARG A 227 14.59 13.22 -6.84
N GLY A 228 15.65 12.52 -7.21
CA GLY A 228 16.13 11.32 -6.54
C GLY A 228 15.36 10.04 -6.89
N GLN A 229 14.43 10.07 -7.85
CA GLN A 229 13.61 8.90 -8.22
C GLN A 229 14.09 8.16 -9.48
N THR A 230 15.03 8.75 -10.23
CA THR A 230 15.50 8.18 -11.49
C THR A 230 17.02 8.16 -11.56
N LEU A 231 17.56 7.56 -12.65
CA LEU A 231 19.00 7.55 -12.88
C LEU A 231 19.55 8.99 -13.00
N PRO A 232 20.74 9.27 -12.48
CA PRO A 232 21.29 10.63 -12.42
C PRO A 232 21.33 11.36 -13.75
N GLU A 233 21.70 10.66 -14.84
CA GLU A 233 21.80 11.22 -16.18
C GLU A 233 20.45 11.62 -16.73
N PHE A 234 19.43 10.78 -16.48
CA PHE A 234 18.07 11.04 -16.87
C PHE A 234 17.47 12.20 -16.07
N GLU A 235 17.67 12.20 -14.76
CA GLU A 235 17.21 13.27 -13.87
C GLU A 235 17.81 14.62 -14.26
N ALA A 236 19.13 14.68 -14.41
CA ALA A 236 19.83 15.90 -14.78
C ALA A 236 19.27 16.50 -16.08
N ALA A 237 19.04 15.66 -17.10
CA ALA A 237 18.48 16.10 -18.35
C ALA A 237 17.02 16.57 -18.20
N ALA A 238 16.18 15.81 -17.50
CA ALA A 238 14.75 16.13 -17.35
C ALA A 238 14.53 17.47 -16.62
N PHE A 239 15.28 17.73 -15.55
CA PHE A 239 15.14 18.96 -14.76
C PHE A 239 15.83 20.19 -15.40
N ALA A 240 16.81 19.99 -16.29
CA ALA A 240 17.44 21.07 -17.03
C ALA A 240 16.56 21.66 -18.16
N LEU A 241 15.62 20.86 -18.71
CA LEU A 241 14.79 21.30 -19.81
C LEU A 241 13.85 22.44 -19.42
N ASN A 242 13.50 23.27 -20.40
CA ASN A 242 12.36 24.19 -20.32
C ASN A 242 11.08 23.52 -20.81
N THR A 243 9.92 24.02 -20.41
CA THR A 243 8.62 23.50 -20.85
C THR A 243 8.54 23.46 -22.37
N ASN A 244 8.08 22.33 -22.92
CA ASN A 244 8.02 21.98 -24.34
C ASN A 244 9.38 21.72 -25.01
N GLN A 245 10.48 21.88 -24.32
CA GLN A 245 11.81 21.55 -24.84
C GLN A 245 12.01 20.03 -24.91
N ILE A 246 12.78 19.59 -25.91
CA ILE A 246 13.17 18.20 -26.13
C ILE A 246 14.68 18.09 -25.83
N SER A 247 15.06 17.07 -25.05
CA SER A 247 16.46 16.79 -24.68
C SER A 247 17.32 16.43 -25.90
N ASP A 248 18.62 16.32 -25.69
CA ASP A 248 19.47 15.48 -26.52
C ASP A 248 19.21 14.00 -26.17
N VAL A 249 19.83 13.08 -26.93
CA VAL A 249 19.77 11.66 -26.61
C VAL A 249 20.52 11.41 -25.31
N ILE A 250 19.80 10.90 -24.31
CA ILE A 250 20.35 10.54 -23.01
C ILE A 250 20.71 9.06 -23.04
N THR A 251 21.91 8.74 -22.60
CA THR A 251 22.38 7.36 -22.46
C THR A 251 22.37 6.98 -20.99
N THR A 252 21.75 5.87 -20.66
CA THR A 252 21.77 5.29 -19.31
C THR A 252 22.16 3.82 -19.39
N SER A 253 22.32 3.16 -18.26
CA SER A 253 22.54 1.70 -18.19
C SER A 253 21.38 0.87 -18.74
N SER A 254 20.18 1.45 -18.87
CA SER A 254 19.01 0.76 -19.42
C SER A 254 18.86 0.94 -20.92
N GLY A 255 19.41 2.02 -21.50
CA GLY A 255 19.27 2.32 -22.92
C GLY A 255 19.33 3.81 -23.26
N TYR A 256 18.72 4.14 -24.39
CA TYR A 256 18.67 5.49 -24.91
C TYR A 256 17.29 6.10 -24.66
N HIS A 257 17.29 7.34 -24.18
CA HIS A 257 16.07 8.09 -23.90
C HIS A 257 16.03 9.41 -24.64
N LEU A 258 14.84 9.83 -25.01
CA LEU A 258 14.52 11.15 -25.51
C LEU A 258 13.36 11.70 -24.67
N ILE A 259 13.52 12.87 -24.07
CA ILE A 259 12.57 13.47 -23.15
C ILE A 259 12.01 14.76 -23.74
N LYS A 260 10.70 14.93 -23.64
CA LYS A 260 10.03 16.23 -23.81
C LYS A 260 9.47 16.67 -22.48
N LEU A 261 9.87 17.85 -21.99
CA LEU A 261 9.30 18.39 -20.77
C LEU A 261 7.91 18.97 -21.03
N LEU A 262 6.92 18.49 -20.27
CA LEU A 262 5.51 18.94 -20.37
C LEU A 262 5.20 20.02 -19.33
N ALA A 263 5.69 19.88 -18.09
CA ALA A 263 5.49 20.85 -17.03
C ALA A 263 6.58 20.74 -15.96
N LYS A 264 6.91 21.84 -15.29
CA LYS A 264 7.66 21.89 -14.05
C LYS A 264 6.70 22.19 -12.90
N MET A 265 6.86 21.45 -11.83
CA MET A 265 6.17 21.67 -10.56
C MET A 265 7.23 22.00 -9.51
N PRO A 266 7.38 23.28 -9.14
CA PRO A 266 8.39 23.67 -8.17
C PRO A 266 8.14 23.00 -6.82
N ALA A 267 9.20 22.84 -6.05
CA ALA A 267 9.08 22.43 -4.67
C ALA A 267 8.13 23.38 -3.93
N LYS A 268 7.23 22.82 -3.14
CA LYS A 268 6.23 23.61 -2.41
C LYS A 268 6.11 23.08 -0.99
N LYS A 269 6.21 23.96 -0.01
CA LYS A 269 5.80 23.64 1.36
C LYS A 269 4.27 23.64 1.42
N LEU A 270 3.71 22.56 1.96
CA LEU A 270 2.27 22.46 2.20
C LEU A 270 1.90 23.35 3.39
N ASP A 271 0.97 24.26 3.20
CA ASP A 271 0.50 25.14 4.27
C ASP A 271 -0.18 24.33 5.40
N TYR A 272 0.11 24.69 6.64
CA TYR A 272 -0.47 24.03 7.82
C TYR A 272 -1.98 23.90 7.72
N ALA A 273 -2.69 24.96 7.31
CA ALA A 273 -4.13 24.95 7.17
C ALA A 273 -4.66 23.84 6.25
N THR A 274 -3.88 23.48 5.22
CA THR A 274 -4.23 22.41 4.26
C THR A 274 -4.07 21.01 4.87
N VAL A 275 -3.06 20.82 5.72
CA VAL A 275 -2.70 19.50 6.26
C VAL A 275 -3.16 19.27 7.69
N ALA A 276 -3.62 20.31 8.40
CA ALA A 276 -3.89 20.27 9.84
C ALA A 276 -4.89 19.16 10.26
N SER A 277 -5.95 18.95 9.47
CA SER A 277 -6.95 17.92 9.77
C SER A 277 -6.37 16.52 9.68
N ASP A 278 -5.65 16.24 8.57
CA ASP A 278 -5.07 14.93 8.31
C ASP A 278 -3.91 14.65 9.26
N LEU A 279 -3.10 15.68 9.54
CA LEU A 279 -2.03 15.61 10.53
C LEU A 279 -2.56 15.27 11.93
N LYS A 280 -3.62 15.94 12.38
CA LYS A 280 -4.24 15.60 13.67
C LYS A 280 -4.70 14.16 13.71
N GLN A 281 -5.36 13.69 12.65
CA GLN A 281 -5.80 12.29 12.59
C GLN A 281 -4.61 11.33 12.61
N ALA A 282 -3.55 11.61 11.87
CA ALA A 282 -2.33 10.79 11.88
C ALA A 282 -1.69 10.74 13.27
N LEU A 283 -1.59 11.88 13.96
CA LEU A 283 -1.05 11.95 15.31
C LEU A 283 -1.93 11.22 16.35
N ILE A 284 -3.26 11.30 16.22
CA ILE A 284 -4.19 10.50 17.03
C ILE A 284 -3.93 9.00 16.82
N GLN A 285 -3.82 8.55 15.57
CA GLN A 285 -3.52 7.16 15.26
C GLN A 285 -2.15 6.73 15.81
N GLN A 286 -1.14 7.58 15.70
CA GLN A 286 0.18 7.31 16.26
C GLN A 286 0.16 7.20 17.79
N LYS A 287 -0.52 8.11 18.49
CA LYS A 287 -0.69 8.05 19.94
C LYS A 287 -1.48 6.80 20.35
N ALA A 288 -2.60 6.52 19.67
CA ALA A 288 -3.40 5.34 19.91
C ALA A 288 -2.60 4.05 19.71
N GLY A 289 -1.80 3.97 18.64
CA GLY A 289 -0.94 2.81 18.37
C GLY A 289 0.07 2.51 19.49
N LYS A 290 0.57 3.54 20.16
CA LYS A 290 1.49 3.37 21.31
C LYS A 290 0.78 2.83 22.57
N LEU A 291 -0.48 3.20 22.78
CA LEU A 291 -1.26 2.83 23.97
C LEU A 291 -2.08 1.54 23.77
N ALA A 292 -2.39 1.21 22.51
CA ALA A 292 -3.27 0.09 22.16
C ALA A 292 -2.81 -1.26 22.70
N PRO A 293 -1.51 -1.66 22.65
CA PRO A 293 -1.10 -3.01 23.08
C PRO A 293 -1.47 -3.31 24.52
N ALA A 294 -1.18 -2.38 25.45
CA ALA A 294 -1.48 -2.56 26.88
C ALA A 294 -3.01 -2.60 27.14
N TYR A 295 -3.75 -1.72 26.48
CA TYR A 295 -5.21 -1.68 26.59
C TYR A 295 -5.86 -2.96 26.06
N LEU A 296 -5.46 -3.42 24.87
CA LEU A 296 -6.02 -4.61 24.21
C LEU A 296 -5.68 -5.89 24.99
N ALA A 297 -4.48 -5.99 25.56
CA ALA A 297 -4.12 -7.10 26.45
C ALA A 297 -5.05 -7.17 27.67
N GLY A 298 -5.31 -6.01 28.31
CA GLY A 298 -6.28 -5.91 29.40
C GLY A 298 -7.71 -6.28 28.97
N LEU A 299 -8.09 -5.84 27.77
CA LEU A 299 -9.41 -6.14 27.20
C LEU A 299 -9.60 -7.63 26.93
N LYS A 300 -8.60 -8.32 26.38
CA LYS A 300 -8.59 -9.78 26.16
C LYS A 300 -8.76 -10.54 27.50
N LYS A 301 -7.95 -10.18 28.50
CA LYS A 301 -8.04 -10.80 29.84
C LYS A 301 -9.41 -10.65 30.47
N ASN A 302 -9.98 -9.44 30.44
CA ASN A 302 -11.29 -9.14 31.02
C ASN A 302 -12.45 -9.74 30.20
N GLY A 303 -12.26 -9.91 28.90
CA GLY A 303 -13.20 -10.51 27.96
C GLY A 303 -13.33 -12.03 28.09
N GLY A 304 -12.49 -12.67 28.90
CA GLY A 304 -12.50 -14.12 29.07
C GLY A 304 -12.23 -14.84 27.76
N VAL A 305 -11.30 -14.32 26.96
CA VAL A 305 -10.93 -14.90 25.67
C VAL A 305 -10.26 -16.24 25.85
N GLU A 306 -10.72 -17.23 25.10
CA GLU A 306 -10.14 -18.56 25.03
C GLU A 306 -9.91 -18.95 23.57
N ILE A 307 -8.66 -19.25 23.21
CA ILE A 307 -8.33 -19.85 21.92
C ILE A 307 -8.54 -21.35 22.04
N LEU A 308 -9.37 -21.91 21.14
CA LEU A 308 -9.78 -23.30 21.14
C LEU A 308 -8.94 -24.14 20.17
N ASP A 309 -8.38 -23.54 19.13
CA ASP A 309 -7.45 -24.21 18.23
C ASP A 309 -6.12 -24.49 18.94
N PRO A 310 -5.69 -25.77 19.04
CA PRO A 310 -4.51 -26.15 19.84
C PRO A 310 -3.20 -25.55 19.31
N ASP A 311 -3.06 -25.46 17.98
CA ASP A 311 -1.83 -24.96 17.34
C ASP A 311 -1.70 -23.45 17.56
N LEU A 312 -2.79 -22.70 17.39
CA LEU A 312 -2.81 -21.24 17.57
C LEU A 312 -2.68 -20.88 19.05
N LYS A 313 -3.26 -21.69 19.96
CA LYS A 313 -3.10 -21.53 21.42
C LYS A 313 -1.65 -21.68 21.86
N ALA A 314 -0.94 -22.66 21.30
CA ALA A 314 0.47 -22.88 21.62
C ALA A 314 1.34 -21.67 21.19
N LEU A 315 1.05 -21.05 20.05
CA LEU A 315 1.77 -19.86 19.57
C LEU A 315 1.47 -18.61 20.42
N GLU A 316 0.23 -18.42 20.85
CA GLU A 316 -0.12 -17.32 21.77
C GLU A 316 0.68 -17.42 23.07
N SER A 317 0.71 -18.60 23.69
CA SER A 317 1.43 -18.85 24.94
C SER A 317 2.94 -18.55 24.80
N GLN A 318 3.54 -18.82 23.63
CA GLN A 318 4.95 -18.50 23.36
C GLN A 318 5.18 -17.00 23.21
N SER A 319 4.25 -16.28 22.58
CA SER A 319 4.36 -14.83 22.38
C SER A 319 4.22 -14.07 23.71
N GLU A 320 3.33 -14.50 24.58
CA GLU A 320 3.17 -13.93 25.93
C GLU A 320 4.38 -14.19 26.83
N ALA A 321 4.99 -15.37 26.75
CA ALA A 321 6.21 -15.71 27.49
C ALA A 321 7.41 -14.87 27.02
N GLY A 322 7.53 -14.62 25.71
CA GLY A 322 8.57 -13.76 25.13
C GLY A 322 8.42 -12.28 25.51
N ALA A 323 7.18 -11.78 25.61
CA ALA A 323 6.90 -10.40 26.01
C ALA A 323 7.17 -10.12 27.49
N ASN A 324 7.11 -11.17 28.33
CA ASN A 324 7.36 -11.11 29.79
C ASN A 324 8.80 -11.45 30.21
N ALA A 325 9.68 -11.76 29.26
CA ALA A 325 11.09 -11.98 29.57
C ALA A 325 11.74 -10.66 29.97
N PRO A 326 12.39 -10.56 31.16
CA PRO A 326 13.09 -9.34 31.54
C PRO A 326 14.21 -9.08 30.54
N ALA A 327 14.28 -7.83 30.06
CA ALA A 327 15.37 -7.39 29.20
C ALA A 327 16.69 -7.76 29.87
N ALA A 328 17.50 -8.58 29.21
CA ALA A 328 18.82 -8.92 29.71
C ALA A 328 19.59 -7.59 29.86
N VAL A 329 19.91 -7.27 31.09
CA VAL A 329 20.80 -6.17 31.46
C VAL A 329 22.19 -6.63 31.05
N ASP A 330 22.62 -6.28 29.85
CA ASP A 330 24.01 -6.39 29.44
C ASP A 330 24.83 -5.42 30.31
N GLY A 331 25.29 -5.96 31.43
CA GLY A 331 26.35 -5.35 32.20
C GLY A 331 27.70 -5.68 31.58
N LYS A 332 28.26 -4.70 30.84
CA LYS A 332 29.71 -4.45 30.87
C LYS A 332 30.02 -3.12 30.21
#